data_297a4507a53b3c72c5ef9abe8a318eac
#
_entry.id   297a4507a53b3c72c5ef9abe8a318eac
#
_cell.length_a   1.000
_cell.length_b   1.000
_cell.length_c   1.000
_cell.angle_alpha   90.00
_cell.angle_beta   90.00
_cell.angle_gamma   90.00
#
_symmetry.space_group_name_H-M   'P 1'
#
loop_
_entity.id
_entity.type
_entity.pdbx_description
1 polymer ?
#
loop_
_entity_poly.entity_id
_entity_poly.type
_entity_poly.pdbx_seq_one_letter_code
_entity_poly.pdbx_strand_id
1 'polypeptide(L)'
;MTIDADADDAIPVTLAAARAEFDADVTYLDTAAFGLPPRRSWAALQQALAQWRAGTAQAVAYDLPLAAARSSYARLAGVDPSVVAVGSQVSVFAGLIAANLPGGSEVLTATGDFTSILFPFYAQSGRGIRVREVPLERIAESITSRTTLVAVSAVQSADGRVADLDALHAASGATGARVLLDTTQAVGWLPVDASRFAYTACGGYKWLLSPRGTAYFTINPALSDDLTPHFAGWYAGQDPWSSIYGGPLRLASDARRFDVSPAWHAWVAAAPAVRLLAQVGTPSLHRHALGLANRFRAAIGLEPGDSAIVSLATDGAAADAMAAARITGSARAGRLRLSFHVSTSDQDADLAADVLRRHIAPSHAATP
;
A
#
# COMPACT_ATOMS: atom_id res chain seq x y z
N MET A 1 -24.67 19.56 -12.80
CA MET A 1 -25.29 18.55 -11.92
C MET A 1 -24.17 18.07 -11.01
N THR A 2 -24.02 18.70 -9.86
CA THR A 2 -23.07 18.31 -8.81
C THR A 2 -23.53 16.96 -8.28
N ILE A 3 -22.87 15.88 -8.70
CA ILE A 3 -23.01 14.59 -8.04
C ILE A 3 -22.33 14.76 -6.69
N ASP A 4 -23.11 14.69 -5.63
CA ASP A 4 -22.65 14.72 -4.25
C ASP A 4 -21.80 13.46 -4.01
N ALA A 5 -20.50 13.57 -4.23
CA ALA A 5 -19.54 12.46 -4.12
C ALA A 5 -19.48 11.91 -2.68
N ASP A 6 -19.89 12.72 -1.70
CA ASP A 6 -19.82 12.38 -0.27
C ASP A 6 -21.02 11.57 0.23
N ALA A 7 -22.19 11.69 -0.38
CA ALA A 7 -23.41 11.02 0.11
C ALA A 7 -23.40 9.49 -0.17
N ASP A 8 -22.84 9.06 -1.29
CA ASP A 8 -22.75 7.64 -1.66
C ASP A 8 -21.63 6.89 -0.91
N ASP A 9 -20.69 7.64 -0.36
CA ASP A 9 -19.55 7.15 0.42
C ASP A 9 -19.91 6.75 1.86
N ALA A 10 -21.08 7.20 2.36
CA ALA A 10 -21.50 6.98 3.74
C ALA A 10 -22.23 5.63 3.97
N ILE A 11 -22.58 4.90 2.91
CA ILE A 11 -23.33 3.65 3.03
C ILE A 11 -22.39 2.49 3.37
N PRO A 12 -22.48 1.90 4.59
CA PRO A 12 -21.64 0.76 4.95
C PRO A 12 -21.92 -0.45 4.07
N VAL A 13 -20.87 -1.16 3.70
CA VAL A 13 -20.95 -2.42 2.95
C VAL A 13 -20.51 -3.57 3.86
N THR A 14 -21.30 -4.65 3.91
CA THR A 14 -20.92 -5.84 4.68
C THR A 14 -19.78 -6.58 3.99
N LEU A 15 -18.97 -7.34 4.77
CA LEU A 15 -17.92 -8.20 4.21
C LEU A 15 -18.47 -9.20 3.19
N ALA A 16 -19.66 -9.77 3.44
CA ALA A 16 -20.29 -10.70 2.52
C ALA A 16 -20.64 -10.05 1.18
N ALA A 17 -21.22 -8.83 1.21
CA ALA A 17 -21.52 -8.07 0.01
C ALA A 17 -20.24 -7.64 -0.73
N ALA A 18 -19.18 -7.25 -0.01
CA ALA A 18 -17.91 -6.90 -0.61
C ALA A 18 -17.26 -8.11 -1.28
N ARG A 19 -17.25 -9.28 -0.61
CA ARG A 19 -16.69 -10.51 -1.18
C ARG A 19 -17.44 -10.96 -2.43
N ALA A 20 -18.74 -10.75 -2.51
CA ALA A 20 -19.54 -11.07 -3.69
C ALA A 20 -19.17 -10.24 -4.93
N GLU A 21 -18.30 -9.24 -4.81
CA GLU A 21 -17.77 -8.44 -5.92
C GLU A 21 -16.60 -9.11 -6.67
N PHE A 22 -16.14 -10.29 -6.22
CA PHE A 22 -14.97 -10.94 -6.81
C PHE A 22 -15.36 -12.24 -7.54
N ASP A 23 -14.93 -12.37 -8.78
CA ASP A 23 -15.22 -13.49 -9.69
C ASP A 23 -13.90 -14.19 -10.08
N ALA A 24 -13.13 -14.66 -9.09
CA ALA A 24 -11.90 -15.38 -9.37
C ALA A 24 -12.17 -16.82 -9.79
N ASP A 25 -11.48 -17.28 -10.84
CA ASP A 25 -11.55 -18.68 -11.30
C ASP A 25 -10.69 -19.63 -10.45
N VAL A 26 -9.96 -19.11 -9.47
CA VAL A 26 -9.00 -19.81 -8.62
C VAL A 26 -9.15 -19.37 -7.17
N THR A 27 -8.70 -20.19 -6.23
CA THR A 27 -8.49 -19.74 -4.85
C THR A 27 -7.29 -18.77 -4.83
N TYR A 28 -7.59 -17.48 -4.73
CA TYR A 28 -6.58 -16.43 -4.87
C TYR A 28 -6.06 -15.97 -3.52
N LEU A 29 -4.82 -16.32 -3.21
CA LEU A 29 -4.13 -15.98 -1.95
C LEU A 29 -2.85 -15.18 -2.18
N ASP A 30 -2.82 -14.30 -3.22
CA ASP A 30 -1.62 -13.53 -3.59
C ASP A 30 -1.87 -12.01 -3.67
N THR A 31 -2.81 -11.48 -2.90
CA THR A 31 -3.08 -10.04 -2.80
C THR A 31 -1.83 -9.24 -2.44
N ALA A 32 -0.93 -9.80 -1.63
CA ALA A 32 0.36 -9.18 -1.29
C ALA A 32 1.30 -9.00 -2.50
N ALA A 33 1.06 -9.67 -3.64
CA ALA A 33 1.74 -9.40 -4.92
C ALA A 33 0.91 -8.49 -5.82
N PHE A 34 -0.39 -8.83 -5.99
CA PHE A 34 -1.31 -8.08 -6.84
C PHE A 34 -2.76 -8.31 -6.39
N GLY A 35 -3.52 -7.24 -6.14
CA GLY A 35 -4.92 -7.34 -5.72
C GLY A 35 -5.86 -7.68 -6.88
N LEU A 36 -6.89 -8.48 -6.61
CA LEU A 36 -7.97 -8.74 -7.58
C LEU A 36 -8.87 -7.49 -7.70
N PRO A 37 -9.29 -7.09 -8.89
CA PRO A 37 -10.26 -6.01 -9.04
C PRO A 37 -11.67 -6.49 -8.64
N PRO A 38 -12.44 -5.73 -7.86
CA PRO A 38 -13.87 -6.00 -7.70
C PRO A 38 -14.62 -5.72 -9.02
N ARG A 39 -15.78 -6.36 -9.23
CA ARG A 39 -16.61 -6.20 -10.44
C ARG A 39 -16.88 -4.75 -10.80
N ARG A 40 -17.19 -3.91 -9.79
CA ARG A 40 -17.42 -2.47 -10.01
C ARG A 40 -16.21 -1.75 -10.61
N SER A 41 -15.00 -2.10 -10.21
CA SER A 41 -13.74 -1.56 -10.76
C SER A 41 -13.50 -2.04 -12.18
N TRP A 42 -13.72 -3.34 -12.42
CA TRP A 42 -13.63 -3.91 -13.77
C TRP A 42 -14.61 -3.24 -14.73
N ALA A 43 -15.88 -3.10 -14.34
CA ALA A 43 -16.92 -2.46 -15.16
C ALA A 43 -16.58 -0.99 -15.46
N ALA A 44 -16.13 -0.23 -14.48
CA ALA A 44 -15.73 1.17 -14.67
C ALA A 44 -14.57 1.29 -15.67
N LEU A 45 -13.55 0.41 -15.55
CA LEU A 45 -12.42 0.38 -16.49
C LEU A 45 -12.85 0.04 -17.90
N GLN A 46 -13.71 -0.98 -18.08
CA GLN A 46 -14.24 -1.39 -19.38
C GLN A 46 -14.99 -0.23 -20.04
N GLN A 47 -15.83 0.47 -19.29
CA GLN A 47 -16.56 1.64 -19.78
C GLN A 47 -15.61 2.75 -20.24
N ALA A 48 -14.59 3.08 -19.42
CA ALA A 48 -13.62 4.12 -19.78
C ALA A 48 -12.81 3.75 -21.03
N LEU A 49 -12.39 2.49 -21.17
CA LEU A 49 -11.69 1.98 -22.36
C LEU A 49 -12.59 2.04 -23.60
N ALA A 50 -13.89 1.74 -23.47
CA ALA A 50 -14.84 1.84 -24.56
C ALA A 50 -15.03 3.30 -25.03
N GLN A 51 -15.15 4.25 -24.09
CA GLN A 51 -15.23 5.68 -24.39
C GLN A 51 -13.96 6.20 -25.07
N TRP A 52 -12.78 5.78 -24.57
CA TRP A 52 -11.51 6.15 -25.20
C TRP A 52 -11.41 5.62 -26.63
N ARG A 53 -11.73 4.36 -26.85
CA ARG A 53 -11.77 3.76 -28.22
C ARG A 53 -12.72 4.47 -29.13
N ALA A 54 -13.88 4.92 -28.64
CA ALA A 54 -14.89 5.63 -29.41
C ALA A 54 -14.58 7.12 -29.66
N GLY A 55 -13.50 7.67 -29.03
CA GLY A 55 -13.16 9.09 -29.11
C GLY A 55 -14.11 10.01 -28.34
N THR A 56 -14.90 9.47 -27.41
CA THR A 56 -15.87 10.24 -26.60
C THR A 56 -15.36 10.54 -25.18
N ALA A 57 -14.18 10.03 -24.81
CA ALA A 57 -13.57 10.31 -23.52
C ALA A 57 -13.19 11.79 -23.40
N GLN A 58 -13.47 12.38 -22.22
CA GLN A 58 -13.10 13.75 -21.89
C GLN A 58 -12.14 13.76 -20.73
N ALA A 59 -10.96 14.37 -20.89
CA ALA A 59 -9.89 14.35 -19.92
C ALA A 59 -10.31 14.90 -18.54
N VAL A 60 -11.11 15.97 -18.51
CA VAL A 60 -11.61 16.58 -17.27
C VAL A 60 -12.51 15.63 -16.46
N ALA A 61 -13.17 14.68 -17.09
CA ALA A 61 -14.04 13.72 -16.39
C ALA A 61 -13.26 12.75 -15.50
N TYR A 62 -11.96 12.61 -15.71
CA TYR A 62 -11.10 11.74 -14.89
C TYR A 62 -10.71 12.34 -13.52
N ASP A 63 -10.99 13.64 -13.30
CA ASP A 63 -10.74 14.29 -12.00
C ASP A 63 -11.68 13.74 -10.90
N LEU A 64 -12.93 13.41 -11.26
CA LEU A 64 -13.91 12.88 -10.31
C LEU A 64 -13.48 11.53 -9.68
N PRO A 65 -13.15 10.48 -10.47
CA PRO A 65 -12.67 9.23 -9.88
C PRO A 65 -11.36 9.40 -9.11
N LEU A 66 -10.46 10.28 -9.53
CA LEU A 66 -9.24 10.56 -8.79
C LEU A 66 -9.53 11.20 -7.43
N ALA A 67 -10.40 12.19 -7.37
CA ALA A 67 -10.81 12.83 -6.13
C ALA A 67 -11.50 11.82 -5.19
N ALA A 68 -12.39 10.99 -5.70
CA ALA A 68 -13.06 9.93 -4.94
C ALA A 68 -12.07 8.89 -4.39
N ALA A 69 -11.07 8.49 -5.19
CA ALA A 69 -10.02 7.59 -4.73
C ALA A 69 -9.18 8.21 -3.60
N ARG A 70 -8.82 9.50 -3.72
CA ARG A 70 -8.10 10.26 -2.68
C ARG A 70 -8.88 10.31 -1.36
N SER A 71 -10.16 10.68 -1.41
CA SER A 71 -11.03 10.77 -0.22
C SER A 71 -11.21 9.41 0.44
N SER A 72 -11.43 8.35 -0.35
CA SER A 72 -11.58 6.99 0.16
C SER A 72 -10.27 6.46 0.79
N TYR A 73 -9.11 6.75 0.19
CA TYR A 73 -7.82 6.41 0.77
C TYR A 73 -7.57 7.18 2.08
N ALA A 74 -7.87 8.46 2.11
CA ALA A 74 -7.72 9.29 3.31
C ALA A 74 -8.46 8.70 4.51
N ARG A 75 -9.68 8.21 4.31
CA ARG A 75 -10.46 7.50 5.35
C ARG A 75 -9.78 6.22 5.83
N LEU A 76 -9.24 5.41 4.91
CA LEU A 76 -8.52 4.17 5.26
C LEU A 76 -7.21 4.45 6.02
N ALA A 77 -6.56 5.56 5.72
CA ALA A 77 -5.30 6.00 6.33
C ALA A 77 -5.48 6.88 7.58
N GLY A 78 -6.73 7.22 7.95
CA GLY A 78 -7.04 8.02 9.14
C GLY A 78 -6.60 9.50 9.03
N VAL A 79 -6.67 10.11 7.83
CA VAL A 79 -6.23 11.47 7.58
C VAL A 79 -7.25 12.28 6.77
N ASP A 80 -7.07 13.60 6.76
CA ASP A 80 -7.83 14.49 5.87
C ASP A 80 -7.36 14.34 4.40
N PRO A 81 -8.27 14.37 3.41
CA PRO A 81 -7.88 14.30 1.99
C PRO A 81 -6.88 15.38 1.53
N SER A 82 -6.87 16.55 2.18
CA SER A 82 -5.95 17.64 1.85
C SER A 82 -4.48 17.32 2.13
N VAL A 83 -4.19 16.31 2.97
CA VAL A 83 -2.82 15.85 3.23
C VAL A 83 -2.39 14.68 2.36
N VAL A 84 -3.23 14.28 1.38
CA VAL A 84 -2.97 13.14 0.48
C VAL A 84 -2.60 13.66 -0.91
N ALA A 85 -1.42 13.28 -1.40
CA ALA A 85 -1.02 13.41 -2.79
C ALA A 85 -1.16 12.06 -3.52
N VAL A 86 -1.26 12.12 -4.85
CA VAL A 86 -1.37 10.94 -5.71
C VAL A 86 -0.23 10.86 -6.71
N GLY A 87 0.16 9.64 -7.04
CA GLY A 87 1.23 9.37 -8.00
C GLY A 87 1.14 7.96 -8.58
N SER A 88 2.23 7.48 -9.15
CA SER A 88 2.25 6.20 -9.85
C SER A 88 2.79 5.03 -9.05
N GLN A 89 3.70 5.26 -8.11
CA GLN A 89 4.38 4.20 -7.35
C GLN A 89 5.16 4.77 -6.15
N VAL A 90 5.42 3.93 -5.15
CA VAL A 90 6.13 4.29 -3.91
C VAL A 90 7.51 4.89 -4.16
N SER A 91 8.28 4.34 -5.10
CA SER A 91 9.64 4.82 -5.38
C SER A 91 9.70 6.27 -5.89
N VAL A 92 8.60 6.80 -6.47
CA VAL A 92 8.52 8.22 -6.85
C VAL A 92 8.49 9.08 -5.59
N PHE A 93 7.67 8.73 -4.61
CA PHE A 93 7.58 9.49 -3.35
C PHE A 93 8.81 9.30 -2.47
N ALA A 94 9.37 8.08 -2.39
CA ALA A 94 10.65 7.86 -1.72
C ALA A 94 11.77 8.66 -2.39
N GLY A 95 11.77 8.77 -3.73
CA GLY A 95 12.69 9.60 -4.50
C GLY A 95 12.52 11.09 -4.24
N LEU A 96 11.27 11.56 -4.11
CA LEU A 96 10.97 12.94 -3.71
C LEU A 96 11.61 13.26 -2.35
N ILE A 97 11.39 12.39 -1.34
CA ILE A 97 11.97 12.57 0.00
C ILE A 97 13.51 12.51 -0.07
N ALA A 98 14.07 11.51 -0.78
CA ALA A 98 15.52 11.34 -0.89
C ALA A 98 16.20 12.56 -1.54
N ALA A 99 15.58 13.17 -2.56
CA ALA A 99 16.09 14.37 -3.22
C ALA A 99 16.08 15.61 -2.29
N ASN A 100 15.16 15.65 -1.33
CA ASN A 100 15.02 16.74 -0.37
C ASN A 100 15.86 16.57 0.91
N LEU A 101 16.47 15.41 1.15
CA LEU A 101 17.34 15.24 2.32
C LEU A 101 18.59 16.11 2.21
N PRO A 102 19.06 16.74 3.30
CA PRO A 102 20.35 17.39 3.37
C PRO A 102 21.50 16.44 3.01
N GLY A 103 22.55 16.93 2.37
CA GLY A 103 23.77 16.15 2.11
C GLY A 103 24.36 15.60 3.42
N GLY A 104 24.83 14.35 3.40
CA GLY A 104 25.38 13.68 4.58
C GLY A 104 24.35 13.06 5.55
N SER A 105 23.04 13.14 5.28
CA SER A 105 21.99 12.56 6.12
C SER A 105 22.17 11.05 6.32
N GLU A 106 21.78 10.56 7.51
CA GLU A 106 21.62 9.14 7.81
C GLU A 106 20.16 8.72 7.62
N VAL A 107 19.95 7.67 6.83
CA VAL A 107 18.65 6.99 6.64
C VAL A 107 18.73 5.62 7.30
N LEU A 108 17.87 5.37 8.29
CA LEU A 108 17.72 4.08 8.95
C LEU A 108 16.63 3.28 8.26
N THR A 109 16.85 1.99 8.04
CA THR A 109 15.89 1.08 7.41
C THR A 109 16.00 -0.34 7.95
N ALA A 110 14.98 -1.17 7.67
CA ALA A 110 15.01 -2.58 8.01
C ALA A 110 15.84 -3.40 7.00
N THR A 111 16.64 -4.32 7.50
CA THR A 111 17.39 -5.27 6.66
C THR A 111 16.45 -6.09 5.80
N GLY A 112 16.69 -6.10 4.50
CA GLY A 112 15.90 -6.85 3.53
C GLY A 112 14.54 -6.24 3.19
N ASP A 113 14.32 -4.97 3.51
CA ASP A 113 13.09 -4.26 3.13
C ASP A 113 12.98 -4.09 1.60
N PHE A 114 11.79 -3.72 1.15
CA PHE A 114 11.49 -3.68 -0.27
C PHE A 114 12.26 -2.56 -0.99
N THR A 115 12.88 -2.89 -2.13
CA THR A 115 13.81 -1.98 -2.82
C THR A 115 13.18 -0.68 -3.31
N SER A 116 11.87 -0.62 -3.54
CA SER A 116 11.19 0.64 -3.91
C SER A 116 11.24 1.70 -2.83
N ILE A 117 11.38 1.31 -1.55
CA ILE A 117 11.61 2.27 -0.48
C ILE A 117 13.09 2.50 -0.19
N LEU A 118 13.99 1.58 -0.57
CA LEU A 118 15.42 1.67 -0.28
C LEU A 118 16.23 2.34 -1.38
N PHE A 119 16.07 1.91 -2.63
CA PHE A 119 16.93 2.32 -3.74
C PHE A 119 16.96 3.82 -3.99
N PRO A 120 15.89 4.60 -3.82
CA PRO A 120 15.96 6.05 -3.94
C PRO A 120 16.98 6.70 -3.01
N PHE A 121 17.19 6.15 -1.79
CA PHE A 121 18.18 6.66 -0.83
C PHE A 121 19.59 6.20 -1.17
N TYR A 122 19.79 4.95 -1.57
CA TYR A 122 21.08 4.46 -2.06
C TYR A 122 21.56 5.24 -3.29
N ALA A 123 20.66 5.62 -4.18
CA ALA A 123 20.97 6.44 -5.36
C ALA A 123 21.51 7.83 -5.00
N GLN A 124 21.33 8.30 -3.76
CA GLN A 124 21.85 9.58 -3.28
C GLN A 124 23.22 9.46 -2.58
N SER A 125 23.90 8.33 -2.68
CA SER A 125 25.22 8.12 -2.04
C SER A 125 26.26 9.17 -2.45
N GLY A 126 26.22 9.64 -3.70
CA GLY A 126 27.09 10.74 -4.19
C GLY A 126 26.88 12.07 -3.47
N ARG A 127 25.73 12.28 -2.78
CA ARG A 127 25.46 13.42 -1.90
C ARG A 127 25.85 13.14 -0.45
N GLY A 128 26.49 12.01 -0.17
CA GLY A 128 26.87 11.57 1.17
C GLY A 128 25.71 11.00 2.00
N ILE A 129 24.55 10.71 1.40
CA ILE A 129 23.46 10.02 2.09
C ILE A 129 23.94 8.60 2.46
N ARG A 130 23.82 8.26 3.72
CA ARG A 130 24.20 6.94 4.27
C ARG A 130 22.96 6.18 4.67
N VAL A 131 22.78 4.97 4.12
CA VAL A 131 21.70 4.06 4.52
C VAL A 131 22.27 3.04 5.50
N ARG A 132 21.66 2.96 6.68
CA ARG A 132 22.01 2.00 7.73
C ARG A 132 20.87 1.00 7.90
N GLU A 133 21.15 -0.26 7.66
CA GLU A 133 20.19 -1.35 7.80
C GLU A 133 20.33 -2.02 9.18
N VAL A 134 19.19 -2.33 9.80
CA VAL A 134 19.11 -3.07 11.06
C VAL A 134 17.97 -4.07 11.01
N PRO A 135 17.95 -5.14 11.84
CA PRO A 135 16.78 -6.01 11.94
C PRO A 135 15.51 -5.20 12.24
N LEU A 136 14.36 -5.61 11.67
CA LEU A 136 13.09 -4.91 11.82
C LEU A 136 12.73 -4.68 13.30
N GLU A 137 12.95 -5.69 14.12
CA GLU A 137 12.62 -5.70 15.55
C GLU A 137 13.47 -4.69 16.35
N ARG A 138 14.60 -4.27 15.79
CA ARG A 138 15.55 -3.34 16.41
C ARG A 138 15.47 -1.92 15.86
N ILE A 139 14.54 -1.65 14.92
CA ILE A 139 14.54 -0.38 14.19
C ILE A 139 14.27 0.81 15.13
N ALA A 140 13.27 0.71 16.01
CA ALA A 140 12.92 1.78 16.94
C ALA A 140 14.06 2.11 17.91
N GLU A 141 14.68 1.11 18.52
CA GLU A 141 15.82 1.30 19.46
C GLU A 141 17.09 1.80 18.76
N SER A 142 17.18 1.61 17.44
CA SER A 142 18.33 2.03 16.63
C SER A 142 18.24 3.49 16.16
N ILE A 143 17.12 4.17 16.40
CA ILE A 143 16.96 5.60 16.08
C ILE A 143 17.81 6.41 17.04
N THR A 144 18.64 7.30 16.52
CA THR A 144 19.52 8.18 17.33
C THR A 144 19.38 9.64 16.86
N SER A 145 20.00 10.58 17.60
CA SER A 145 20.06 11.98 17.19
C SER A 145 20.78 12.23 15.84
N ARG A 146 21.48 11.23 15.30
CA ARG A 146 22.09 11.29 13.95
C ARG A 146 21.16 10.81 12.85
N THR A 147 20.09 10.10 13.20
CA THR A 147 19.13 9.58 12.23
C THR A 147 18.28 10.73 11.71
N THR A 148 18.41 11.06 10.44
CA THR A 148 17.61 12.10 9.78
C THR A 148 16.24 11.57 9.38
N LEU A 149 16.22 10.34 8.85
CA LEU A 149 15.01 9.68 8.36
C LEU A 149 15.02 8.20 8.72
N VAL A 150 13.89 7.69 9.13
CA VAL A 150 13.60 6.24 9.11
C VAL A 150 12.75 5.97 7.87
N ALA A 151 13.20 5.09 6.99
CA ALA A 151 12.43 4.66 5.81
C ALA A 151 12.17 3.15 5.94
N VAL A 152 10.91 2.76 6.20
CA VAL A 152 10.58 1.37 6.53
C VAL A 152 9.19 0.98 6.06
N SER A 153 9.01 -0.28 5.66
CA SER A 153 7.69 -0.86 5.40
C SER A 153 6.97 -1.20 6.70
N ALA A 154 5.71 -0.77 6.84
CA ALA A 154 4.86 -1.11 7.98
C ALA A 154 4.67 -2.63 8.12
N VAL A 155 4.62 -3.34 6.99
CA VAL A 155 4.57 -4.80 6.91
C VAL A 155 5.58 -5.25 5.87
N GLN A 156 6.45 -6.16 6.23
CA GLN A 156 7.50 -6.66 5.35
C GLN A 156 6.91 -7.52 4.22
N SER A 157 7.28 -7.18 2.98
CA SER A 157 6.75 -7.86 1.79
C SER A 157 7.23 -9.30 1.67
N ALA A 158 8.39 -9.62 2.21
CA ALA A 158 8.99 -10.95 2.09
C ALA A 158 8.27 -12.00 2.92
N ASP A 159 7.92 -11.66 4.17
CA ASP A 159 7.48 -12.62 5.19
C ASP A 159 6.26 -12.20 6.00
N GLY A 160 5.81 -10.94 5.86
CA GLY A 160 4.63 -10.42 6.54
C GLY A 160 4.88 -9.90 7.95
N ARG A 161 6.13 -9.84 8.45
CA ARG A 161 6.42 -9.25 9.77
C ARG A 161 5.92 -7.80 9.82
N VAL A 162 5.25 -7.47 10.92
CA VAL A 162 4.69 -6.15 11.17
C VAL A 162 5.70 -5.33 11.99
N ALA A 163 5.97 -4.11 11.58
CA ALA A 163 6.80 -3.18 12.35
C ALA A 163 6.04 -2.70 13.59
N ASP A 164 6.73 -2.49 14.70
CA ASP A 164 6.14 -1.86 15.88
C ASP A 164 5.94 -0.36 15.62
N LEU A 165 4.75 0.00 15.14
CA LEU A 165 4.41 1.38 14.75
C LEU A 165 4.36 2.32 15.96
N ASP A 166 4.02 1.81 17.14
CA ASP A 166 3.97 2.60 18.38
C ASP A 166 5.38 2.93 18.86
N ALA A 167 6.27 1.95 18.88
CA ALA A 167 7.67 2.16 19.22
C ALA A 167 8.37 3.09 18.20
N LEU A 168 8.09 2.94 16.90
CA LEU A 168 8.61 3.83 15.85
C LEU A 168 8.17 5.28 16.07
N HIS A 169 6.89 5.51 16.33
CA HIS A 169 6.35 6.84 16.59
C HIS A 169 6.97 7.47 17.82
N ALA A 170 7.05 6.72 18.93
CA ALA A 170 7.63 7.21 20.18
C ALA A 170 9.12 7.56 20.03
N ALA A 171 9.91 6.68 19.40
CA ALA A 171 11.35 6.88 19.21
C ALA A 171 11.64 8.04 18.24
N SER A 172 10.86 8.20 17.17
CA SER A 172 11.00 9.32 16.25
C SER A 172 10.67 10.65 16.92
N GLY A 173 9.61 10.71 17.73
CA GLY A 173 9.25 11.90 18.51
C GLY A 173 10.32 12.30 19.52
N ALA A 174 10.96 11.32 20.18
CA ALA A 174 12.02 11.56 21.16
C ALA A 174 13.33 12.08 20.55
N THR A 175 13.62 11.73 19.29
CA THR A 175 14.89 12.06 18.61
C THR A 175 14.77 13.16 17.57
N GLY A 176 13.56 13.49 17.13
CA GLY A 176 13.30 14.40 16.01
C GLY A 176 13.53 13.78 14.62
N ALA A 177 13.83 12.47 14.55
CA ALA A 177 13.95 11.76 13.28
C ALA A 177 12.59 11.70 12.56
N ARG A 178 12.55 12.01 11.25
CA ARG A 178 11.33 11.86 10.44
C ARG A 178 11.12 10.38 10.07
N VAL A 179 9.88 9.97 9.87
CA VAL A 179 9.55 8.63 9.40
C VAL A 179 8.85 8.73 8.06
N LEU A 180 9.37 8.01 7.04
CA LEU A 180 8.66 7.63 5.83
C LEU A 180 8.22 6.18 5.98
N LEU A 181 6.93 5.95 6.15
CA LEU A 181 6.35 4.63 6.31
C LEU A 181 5.77 4.13 4.97
N ASP A 182 6.30 3.04 4.43
CA ASP A 182 5.66 2.36 3.29
C ASP A 182 4.50 1.49 3.79
N THR A 183 3.29 1.89 3.46
CA THR A 183 2.05 1.22 3.89
C THR A 183 1.45 0.33 2.81
N THR A 184 2.20 0.04 1.73
CA THR A 184 1.74 -0.77 0.59
C THR A 184 1.26 -2.17 0.98
N GLN A 185 1.86 -2.76 2.01
CA GLN A 185 1.44 -4.07 2.54
C GLN A 185 0.52 -3.97 3.76
N ALA A 186 0.07 -2.77 4.12
CA ALA A 186 -0.67 -2.50 5.35
C ALA A 186 -2.08 -1.94 5.09
N VAL A 187 -2.19 -0.73 4.49
CA VAL A 187 -3.49 -0.08 4.26
C VAL A 187 -4.37 -0.93 3.36
N GLY A 188 -5.59 -1.18 3.82
CA GLY A 188 -6.55 -2.12 3.22
C GLY A 188 -6.84 -3.33 4.10
N TRP A 189 -5.98 -3.63 5.10
CA TRP A 189 -6.25 -4.67 6.10
C TRP A 189 -5.73 -4.31 7.50
N LEU A 190 -4.54 -3.71 7.62
CA LEU A 190 -3.95 -3.30 8.91
C LEU A 190 -4.37 -1.86 9.23
N PRO A 191 -4.87 -1.58 10.43
CA PRO A 191 -5.11 -0.22 10.86
C PRO A 191 -3.80 0.58 10.93
N VAL A 192 -3.73 1.67 10.16
CA VAL A 192 -2.61 2.62 10.17
C VAL A 192 -3.19 4.01 10.31
N ASP A 193 -2.78 4.72 11.35
CA ASP A 193 -3.01 6.17 11.48
C ASP A 193 -1.82 6.90 10.86
N ALA A 194 -1.97 7.33 9.61
CA ALA A 194 -0.91 8.00 8.85
C ALA A 194 -0.56 9.39 9.43
N SER A 195 -1.45 10.00 10.21
CA SER A 195 -1.20 11.31 10.84
C SER A 195 -0.06 11.29 11.86
N ARG A 196 0.29 10.12 12.37
CA ARG A 196 1.37 9.92 13.34
C ARG A 196 2.77 10.01 12.74
N PHE A 197 2.89 9.98 11.41
CA PHE A 197 4.18 9.91 10.72
C PHE A 197 4.43 11.16 9.88
N ALA A 198 5.70 11.50 9.68
CA ALA A 198 6.07 12.63 8.83
C ALA A 198 5.58 12.43 7.39
N TYR A 199 5.73 11.21 6.89
CA TYR A 199 5.35 10.81 5.54
C TYR A 199 4.85 9.37 5.54
N THR A 200 3.84 9.07 4.70
CA THR A 200 3.55 7.68 4.31
C THR A 200 3.48 7.56 2.78
N ALA A 201 3.80 6.39 2.26
CA ALA A 201 3.61 6.07 0.84
C ALA A 201 2.91 4.71 0.71
N CYS A 202 1.96 4.59 -0.23
CA CYS A 202 1.17 3.38 -0.42
C CYS A 202 0.95 3.10 -1.90
N GLY A 203 1.43 1.96 -2.39
CA GLY A 203 1.07 1.49 -3.73
C GLY A 203 -0.34 0.90 -3.75
N GLY A 204 -1.19 1.36 -4.68
CA GLY A 204 -2.60 0.97 -4.73
C GLY A 204 -2.88 -0.45 -5.23
N TYR A 205 -1.94 -1.08 -5.90
CA TYR A 205 -2.17 -2.30 -6.68
C TYR A 205 -2.17 -3.62 -5.91
N LYS A 206 -2.05 -3.58 -4.58
CA LYS A 206 -2.09 -4.76 -3.70
C LYS A 206 -3.38 -4.76 -2.89
N TRP A 207 -3.29 -4.38 -1.64
CA TRP A 207 -4.39 -4.41 -0.67
C TRP A 207 -5.48 -3.36 -0.93
N LEU A 208 -5.18 -2.34 -1.75
CA LEU A 208 -6.19 -1.38 -2.24
C LEU A 208 -6.83 -1.80 -3.56
N LEU A 209 -6.53 -3.00 -4.09
CA LEU A 209 -7.21 -3.66 -5.21
C LEU A 209 -7.24 -2.84 -6.50
N SER A 210 -6.33 -1.88 -6.62
CA SER A 210 -6.26 -0.93 -7.72
C SER A 210 -5.31 -1.42 -8.82
N PRO A 211 -5.41 -0.95 -10.06
CA PRO A 211 -4.40 -1.21 -11.07
C PRO A 211 -3.03 -0.65 -10.69
N ARG A 212 -1.97 -1.22 -11.27
CA ARG A 212 -0.64 -0.60 -11.21
C ARG A 212 -0.67 0.79 -11.86
N GLY A 213 0.17 1.69 -11.35
CA GLY A 213 0.17 3.09 -11.77
C GLY A 213 -0.64 4.00 -10.83
N THR A 214 -1.06 3.46 -9.67
CA THR A 214 -1.68 4.22 -8.59
C THR A 214 -0.85 4.12 -7.32
N ALA A 215 -0.58 5.24 -6.69
CA ALA A 215 0.05 5.33 -5.38
C ALA A 215 -0.43 6.59 -4.65
N TYR A 216 -0.45 6.51 -3.34
CA TYR A 216 -0.83 7.59 -2.43
C TYR A 216 0.36 7.98 -1.59
N PHE A 217 0.44 9.26 -1.27
CA PHE A 217 1.45 9.82 -0.39
C PHE A 217 0.77 10.73 0.62
N THR A 218 1.05 10.57 1.90
CA THR A 218 0.60 11.53 2.91
C THR A 218 1.78 12.30 3.47
N ILE A 219 1.55 13.54 3.80
CA ILE A 219 2.54 14.41 4.42
C ILE A 219 1.94 15.12 5.63
N ASN A 220 2.70 15.18 6.72
CA ASN A 220 2.35 16.06 7.82
C ASN A 220 2.33 17.50 7.31
N PRO A 221 1.21 18.25 7.46
CA PRO A 221 1.09 19.62 6.94
C PRO A 221 2.21 20.57 7.34
N ALA A 222 2.72 20.42 8.57
CA ALA A 222 3.83 21.24 9.08
C ALA A 222 5.15 21.06 8.30
N LEU A 223 5.26 19.99 7.49
CA LEU A 223 6.45 19.66 6.69
C LEU A 223 6.26 19.93 5.19
N SER A 224 5.08 20.39 4.79
CA SER A 224 4.75 20.56 3.37
C SER A 224 5.66 21.57 2.67
N ASP A 225 6.02 22.65 3.35
CA ASP A 225 6.90 23.69 2.79
C ASP A 225 8.39 23.32 2.83
N ASP A 226 8.76 22.28 3.60
CA ASP A 226 10.13 21.75 3.65
C ASP A 226 10.50 20.94 2.40
N LEU A 227 9.50 20.50 1.61
CA LEU A 227 9.73 19.67 0.43
C LEU A 227 9.60 20.47 -0.86
N THR A 228 10.66 20.51 -1.65
CA THR A 228 10.61 20.95 -3.05
C THR A 228 9.92 19.89 -3.89
N PRO A 229 8.81 20.18 -4.60
CA PRO A 229 8.08 19.21 -5.40
C PRO A 229 8.76 18.97 -6.75
N HIS A 230 9.86 18.21 -6.76
CA HIS A 230 10.73 17.99 -7.93
C HIS A 230 10.02 17.38 -9.15
N PHE A 231 8.88 16.75 -8.95
CA PHE A 231 8.09 16.13 -10.03
C PHE A 231 6.83 16.92 -10.38
N ALA A 232 6.71 18.18 -9.85
CA ALA A 232 5.54 19.01 -10.11
C ALA A 232 5.38 19.26 -11.62
N GLY A 233 4.21 18.88 -12.13
CA GLY A 233 3.73 19.23 -13.46
C GLY A 233 2.46 20.05 -13.34
N TRP A 234 1.70 20.16 -14.42
CA TRP A 234 0.44 20.92 -14.46
C TRP A 234 -0.58 20.43 -13.40
N TYR A 235 -0.56 19.14 -13.06
CA TYR A 235 -1.50 18.54 -12.12
C TYR A 235 -1.21 18.89 -10.65
N ALA A 236 -0.01 19.34 -10.34
CA ALA A 236 0.37 19.86 -9.02
C ALA A 236 -0.06 21.32 -8.81
N GLY A 237 -0.65 21.94 -9.83
CA GLY A 237 -1.12 23.32 -9.77
C GLY A 237 -2.37 23.52 -8.90
N GLN A 238 -2.55 24.73 -8.39
CA GLN A 238 -3.72 25.13 -7.60
C GLN A 238 -5.03 24.82 -8.34
N ASP A 239 -5.06 25.14 -9.64
CA ASP A 239 -6.06 24.70 -10.62
C ASP A 239 -5.31 23.99 -11.75
N PRO A 240 -5.38 22.64 -11.84
CA PRO A 240 -4.67 21.91 -12.85
C PRO A 240 -4.93 22.39 -14.28
N TRP A 241 -6.20 22.61 -14.63
CA TRP A 241 -6.58 22.94 -16.00
C TRP A 241 -6.14 24.34 -16.44
N SER A 242 -5.99 25.30 -15.52
CA SER A 242 -5.39 26.61 -15.79
C SER A 242 -3.86 26.62 -15.67
N SER A 243 -3.27 25.50 -15.24
CA SER A 243 -1.81 25.36 -15.03
C SER A 243 -1.09 24.62 -16.14
N ILE A 244 -1.79 24.28 -17.25
CA ILE A 244 -1.27 23.46 -18.34
C ILE A 244 -0.10 24.14 -19.07
N TYR A 245 -0.14 25.48 -19.22
CA TYR A 245 0.85 26.21 -20.00
C TYR A 245 1.50 27.35 -19.23
N GLY A 246 2.83 27.45 -19.40
CA GLY A 246 3.65 28.61 -18.99
C GLY A 246 3.79 28.75 -17.47
N GLY A 247 4.70 29.68 -17.11
CA GLY A 247 4.90 30.10 -15.73
C GLY A 247 3.99 31.26 -15.31
N PRO A 248 4.10 31.72 -14.05
CA PRO A 248 4.95 31.20 -12.98
C PRO A 248 4.44 29.90 -12.37
N LEU A 249 5.26 29.26 -11.51
CA LEU A 249 4.86 28.08 -10.74
C LEU A 249 3.72 28.44 -9.77
N ARG A 250 2.57 27.79 -9.92
CA ARG A 250 1.33 28.02 -9.15
C ARG A 250 0.89 26.74 -8.48
N LEU A 251 1.63 26.30 -7.46
CA LEU A 251 1.35 25.06 -6.75
C LEU A 251 0.05 25.14 -5.93
N ALA A 252 -0.58 23.98 -5.76
CA ALA A 252 -1.66 23.82 -4.80
C ALA A 252 -1.18 24.15 -3.37
N SER A 253 -2.09 24.64 -2.55
CA SER A 253 -1.83 25.01 -1.16
C SER A 253 -1.84 23.80 -0.21
N ASP A 254 -2.32 22.65 -0.68
CA ASP A 254 -2.41 21.39 0.03
C ASP A 254 -1.44 20.32 -0.56
N ALA A 255 -1.55 19.07 -0.13
CA ALA A 255 -0.66 18.00 -0.58
C ALA A 255 -0.74 17.73 -2.09
N ARG A 256 -1.78 18.21 -2.81
CA ARG A 256 -1.86 18.13 -4.27
C ARG A 256 -0.66 18.78 -4.98
N ARG A 257 0.07 19.65 -4.30
CA ARG A 257 1.36 20.21 -4.81
C ARG A 257 2.41 19.14 -5.13
N PHE A 258 2.23 17.92 -4.61
CA PHE A 258 3.08 16.77 -4.86
C PHE A 258 2.43 15.76 -5.83
N ASP A 259 1.25 16.06 -6.38
CA ASP A 259 0.59 15.20 -7.35
C ASP A 259 1.44 15.07 -8.62
N VAL A 260 1.47 13.84 -9.12
CA VAL A 260 2.02 13.56 -10.45
C VAL A 260 0.85 13.36 -11.41
N SER A 261 1.01 13.81 -12.65
CA SER A 261 -0.04 13.66 -13.68
C SER A 261 -0.57 12.22 -13.72
N PRO A 262 -1.89 12.01 -13.52
CA PRO A 262 -2.44 10.70 -13.21
C PRO A 262 -2.56 9.79 -14.45
N ALA A 263 -2.34 8.49 -14.26
CA ALA A 263 -2.70 7.46 -15.24
C ALA A 263 -4.22 7.25 -15.21
N TRP A 264 -4.97 8.03 -15.92
CA TRP A 264 -6.44 8.19 -15.82
C TRP A 264 -7.20 6.86 -15.71
N HIS A 265 -6.99 5.92 -16.62
CA HIS A 265 -7.69 4.63 -16.60
C HIS A 265 -7.42 3.82 -15.34
N ALA A 266 -6.20 3.92 -14.79
CA ALA A 266 -5.88 3.27 -13.53
C ALA A 266 -6.68 3.88 -12.36
N TRP A 267 -6.86 5.20 -12.35
CA TRP A 267 -7.64 5.89 -11.31
C TRP A 267 -9.14 5.66 -11.43
N VAL A 268 -9.66 5.51 -12.67
CA VAL A 268 -11.07 5.11 -12.89
C VAL A 268 -11.37 3.77 -12.23
N ALA A 269 -10.46 2.80 -12.34
CA ALA A 269 -10.66 1.51 -11.70
C ALA A 269 -10.30 1.53 -10.19
N ALA A 270 -9.37 2.39 -9.77
CA ALA A 270 -8.99 2.52 -8.36
C ALA A 270 -10.11 3.08 -7.49
N ALA A 271 -10.84 4.08 -7.98
CA ALA A 271 -11.87 4.76 -7.21
C ALA A 271 -12.94 3.80 -6.62
N PRO A 272 -13.62 2.96 -7.40
CA PRO A 272 -14.60 2.04 -6.84
C PRO A 272 -13.99 0.94 -5.96
N ALA A 273 -12.73 0.54 -6.20
CA ALA A 273 -12.04 -0.44 -5.36
C ALA A 273 -11.75 0.12 -3.95
N VAL A 274 -11.12 1.28 -3.89
CA VAL A 274 -10.75 1.90 -2.60
C VAL A 274 -12.00 2.34 -1.83
N ARG A 275 -13.04 2.82 -2.55
CA ARG A 275 -14.35 3.12 -1.96
C ARG A 275 -14.98 1.89 -1.32
N LEU A 276 -14.96 0.74 -1.99
CA LEU A 276 -15.48 -0.52 -1.43
C LEU A 276 -14.81 -0.84 -0.09
N LEU A 277 -13.48 -0.76 -0.03
CA LEU A 277 -12.73 -1.03 1.20
C LEU A 277 -13.05 -0.01 2.31
N ALA A 278 -13.16 1.27 1.96
CA ALA A 278 -13.53 2.32 2.90
C ALA A 278 -14.96 2.13 3.45
N GLN A 279 -15.90 1.64 2.63
CA GLN A 279 -17.27 1.32 3.05
C GLN A 279 -17.35 0.09 3.96
N VAL A 280 -16.49 -0.93 3.75
CA VAL A 280 -16.36 -2.08 4.67
C VAL A 280 -15.71 -1.65 6.00
N GLY A 281 -14.79 -0.73 5.93
CA GLY A 281 -14.06 -0.15 7.06
C GLY A 281 -12.91 -1.02 7.57
N THR A 282 -11.83 -0.35 7.94
CA THR A 282 -10.57 -0.97 8.37
C THR A 282 -10.74 -1.99 9.50
N PRO A 283 -11.56 -1.75 10.56
CA PRO A 283 -11.73 -2.75 11.62
C PRO A 283 -12.31 -4.08 11.14
N SER A 284 -13.24 -4.05 10.18
CA SER A 284 -13.84 -5.26 9.62
C SER A 284 -12.88 -5.99 8.68
N LEU A 285 -12.15 -5.24 7.85
CA LEU A 285 -11.11 -5.78 6.97
C LEU A 285 -10.00 -6.44 7.78
N HIS A 286 -9.55 -5.80 8.86
CA HIS A 286 -8.50 -6.33 9.75
C HIS A 286 -8.91 -7.65 10.39
N ARG A 287 -10.08 -7.66 11.08
CA ARG A 287 -10.58 -8.89 11.73
C ARG A 287 -10.74 -10.03 10.72
N HIS A 288 -11.23 -9.75 9.53
CA HIS A 288 -11.42 -10.75 8.49
C HIS A 288 -10.08 -11.31 7.98
N ALA A 289 -9.19 -10.45 7.52
CA ALA A 289 -7.93 -10.85 6.93
C ALA A 289 -7.02 -11.60 7.93
N LEU A 290 -6.91 -11.07 9.15
CA LEU A 290 -6.14 -11.68 10.23
C LEU A 290 -6.80 -12.98 10.72
N GLY A 291 -8.13 -13.00 10.81
CA GLY A 291 -8.90 -14.19 11.19
C GLY A 291 -8.68 -15.35 10.22
N LEU A 292 -8.72 -15.10 8.91
CA LEU A 292 -8.44 -16.11 7.88
C LEU A 292 -6.99 -16.60 7.91
N ALA A 293 -6.03 -15.67 8.07
CA ALA A 293 -4.61 -16.04 8.21
C ALA A 293 -4.39 -16.94 9.42
N ASN A 294 -5.03 -16.64 10.55
CA ASN A 294 -4.91 -17.43 11.77
C ASN A 294 -5.71 -18.76 11.69
N ARG A 295 -6.86 -18.79 10.99
CA ARG A 295 -7.55 -20.02 10.66
C ARG A 295 -6.65 -20.97 9.86
N PHE A 296 -6.02 -20.45 8.81
CA PHE A 296 -5.06 -21.21 8.02
C PHE A 296 -3.88 -21.68 8.88
N ARG A 297 -3.26 -20.80 9.69
CA ARG A 297 -2.15 -21.16 10.59
C ARG A 297 -2.53 -22.30 11.53
N ALA A 298 -3.68 -22.19 12.21
CA ALA A 298 -4.17 -23.23 13.12
C ALA A 298 -4.37 -24.58 12.43
N ALA A 299 -4.95 -24.57 11.20
CA ALA A 299 -5.19 -25.79 10.44
C ALA A 299 -3.91 -26.54 10.01
N ILE A 300 -2.78 -25.82 9.93
CA ILE A 300 -1.48 -26.40 9.58
C ILE A 300 -0.53 -26.51 10.78
N GLY A 301 -1.02 -26.29 12.01
CA GLY A 301 -0.28 -26.47 13.25
C GLY A 301 0.72 -25.37 13.57
N LEU A 302 0.51 -24.14 13.08
CA LEU A 302 1.31 -22.98 13.42
C LEU A 302 0.62 -22.11 14.48
N GLU A 303 1.42 -21.46 15.32
CA GLU A 303 0.94 -20.48 16.30
C GLU A 303 0.24 -19.30 15.60
N PRO A 304 -0.74 -18.65 16.28
CA PRO A 304 -1.33 -17.43 15.80
C PRO A 304 -0.29 -16.34 15.51
N GLY A 305 -0.56 -15.49 14.53
CA GLY A 305 0.28 -14.36 14.17
C GLY A 305 -0.53 -13.08 14.02
N ASP A 306 0.15 -11.97 13.81
CA ASP A 306 -0.39 -10.61 13.71
C ASP A 306 -0.51 -10.10 12.26
N SER A 307 -0.22 -10.98 11.28
CA SER A 307 -0.19 -10.61 9.87
C SER A 307 -1.20 -11.38 9.02
N ALA A 308 -1.83 -10.68 8.09
CA ALA A 308 -2.62 -11.27 7.01
C ALA A 308 -1.76 -11.94 5.92
N ILE A 309 -0.45 -11.80 5.99
CA ILE A 309 0.55 -12.49 5.15
C ILE A 309 1.13 -13.67 5.93
N VAL A 310 1.14 -14.84 5.32
CA VAL A 310 1.75 -16.04 5.90
C VAL A 310 2.88 -16.51 4.99
N SER A 311 4.09 -16.60 5.54
CA SER A 311 5.29 -17.08 4.84
C SER A 311 5.69 -18.46 5.39
N LEU A 312 5.85 -19.43 4.50
CA LEU A 312 6.06 -20.83 4.85
C LEU A 312 7.34 -21.38 4.20
N ALA A 313 8.12 -22.14 4.95
CA ALA A 313 9.09 -23.05 4.37
C ALA A 313 8.33 -24.29 3.90
N THR A 314 8.46 -24.64 2.62
CA THR A 314 7.77 -25.78 2.01
C THR A 314 8.76 -26.68 1.27
N ASP A 315 8.38 -27.92 1.02
CA ASP A 315 9.11 -28.78 0.10
C ASP A 315 8.93 -28.35 -1.36
N GLY A 316 9.69 -28.98 -2.26
CA GLY A 316 9.64 -28.66 -3.69
C GLY A 316 8.32 -28.99 -4.40
N ALA A 317 7.46 -29.83 -3.79
CA ALA A 317 6.19 -30.26 -4.37
C ALA A 317 5.01 -29.34 -4.02
N ALA A 318 5.18 -28.41 -3.08
CA ALA A 318 4.12 -27.49 -2.66
C ALA A 318 3.54 -26.67 -3.81
N ALA A 319 4.39 -26.17 -4.71
CA ALA A 319 3.97 -25.37 -5.86
C ALA A 319 3.09 -26.16 -6.83
N ASP A 320 3.47 -27.41 -7.13
CA ASP A 320 2.70 -28.31 -8.00
C ASP A 320 1.35 -28.69 -7.36
N ALA A 321 1.35 -28.95 -6.04
CA ALA A 321 0.13 -29.26 -5.30
C ALA A 321 -0.85 -28.07 -5.31
N MET A 322 -0.37 -26.84 -5.12
CA MET A 322 -1.17 -25.63 -5.24
C MET A 322 -1.74 -25.45 -6.66
N ALA A 323 -0.90 -25.63 -7.68
CA ALA A 323 -1.33 -25.52 -9.08
C ALA A 323 -2.43 -26.54 -9.42
N ALA A 324 -2.26 -27.80 -9.00
CA ALA A 324 -3.26 -28.86 -9.18
C ALA A 324 -4.60 -28.56 -8.48
N ALA A 325 -4.54 -27.89 -7.31
CA ALA A 325 -5.72 -27.46 -6.54
C ALA A 325 -6.25 -26.08 -7.00
N ARG A 326 -5.66 -25.46 -8.03
CA ARG A 326 -6.01 -24.11 -8.53
C ARG A 326 -5.90 -23.03 -7.43
N ILE A 327 -4.86 -23.09 -6.62
CA ILE A 327 -4.56 -22.10 -5.59
C ILE A 327 -3.41 -21.22 -6.09
N THR A 328 -3.59 -19.89 -6.03
CA THR A 328 -2.57 -18.90 -6.39
C THR A 328 -1.92 -18.32 -5.14
N GLY A 329 -0.61 -18.43 -5.07
CA GLY A 329 0.27 -17.79 -4.10
C GLY A 329 1.59 -17.42 -4.78
N SER A 330 2.57 -16.91 -4.03
CA SER A 330 3.86 -16.51 -4.60
C SER A 330 5.05 -17.00 -3.79
N ALA A 331 6.17 -17.23 -4.47
CA ALA A 331 7.45 -17.46 -3.81
C ALA A 331 8.13 -16.12 -3.53
N ARG A 332 8.58 -15.89 -2.29
CA ARG A 332 9.35 -14.70 -1.87
C ARG A 332 10.46 -15.11 -0.91
N ALA A 333 11.65 -14.61 -1.15
CA ALA A 333 12.82 -14.91 -0.33
C ALA A 333 13.01 -16.43 -0.05
N GLY A 334 12.77 -17.27 -1.06
CA GLY A 334 12.88 -18.73 -0.95
C GLY A 334 11.76 -19.43 -0.17
N ARG A 335 10.68 -18.73 0.16
CA ARG A 335 9.55 -19.25 0.92
C ARG A 335 8.23 -19.07 0.15
N LEU A 336 7.25 -19.95 0.38
CA LEU A 336 5.89 -19.76 -0.09
C LEU A 336 5.23 -18.64 0.73
N ARG A 337 4.64 -17.67 0.05
CA ARG A 337 3.89 -16.58 0.67
C ARG A 337 2.43 -16.62 0.24
N LEU A 338 1.54 -16.66 1.21
CA LEU A 338 0.09 -16.52 1.05
C LEU A 338 -0.38 -15.23 1.70
N SER A 339 -1.50 -14.69 1.22
CA SER A 339 -2.11 -13.48 1.78
C SER A 339 -3.63 -13.56 1.69
N PHE A 340 -4.29 -13.16 2.78
CA PHE A 340 -5.73 -13.29 2.98
C PHE A 340 -6.37 -11.89 3.00
N HIS A 341 -7.40 -11.69 2.18
CA HIS A 341 -8.04 -10.39 2.05
C HIS A 341 -9.55 -10.50 1.87
N VAL A 342 -10.24 -9.38 1.60
CA VAL A 342 -11.70 -9.29 1.46
C VAL A 342 -12.29 -10.28 0.44
N SER A 343 -11.55 -10.64 -0.60
CA SER A 343 -11.94 -11.65 -1.61
C SER A 343 -11.85 -13.08 -1.11
N THR A 344 -11.11 -13.35 -0.05
CA THR A 344 -10.86 -14.70 0.49
C THR A 344 -12.00 -15.14 1.40
N SER A 345 -12.41 -16.42 1.31
CA SER A 345 -13.39 -17.04 2.20
C SER A 345 -12.75 -18.02 3.19
N ASP A 346 -13.52 -18.47 4.17
CA ASP A 346 -13.12 -19.56 5.09
C ASP A 346 -12.77 -20.84 4.31
N GLN A 347 -13.56 -21.15 3.26
CA GLN A 347 -13.33 -22.33 2.42
C GLN A 347 -12.00 -22.24 1.65
N ASP A 348 -11.60 -21.05 1.20
CA ASP A 348 -10.30 -20.85 0.54
C ASP A 348 -9.14 -21.11 1.51
N ALA A 349 -9.27 -20.62 2.75
CA ALA A 349 -8.27 -20.87 3.79
C ALA A 349 -8.15 -22.35 4.16
N ASP A 350 -9.29 -23.05 4.29
CA ASP A 350 -9.35 -24.48 4.60
C ASP A 350 -8.77 -25.30 3.46
N LEU A 351 -9.14 -25.03 2.21
CA LEU A 351 -8.59 -25.71 1.03
C LEU A 351 -7.07 -25.55 0.95
N ALA A 352 -6.57 -24.33 1.16
CA ALA A 352 -5.13 -24.10 1.16
C ALA A 352 -4.42 -24.89 2.27
N ALA A 353 -5.01 -24.95 3.47
CA ALA A 353 -4.48 -25.72 4.57
C ALA A 353 -4.46 -27.24 4.28
N ASP A 354 -5.53 -27.78 3.71
CA ASP A 354 -5.63 -29.20 3.35
C ASP A 354 -4.58 -29.61 2.31
N VAL A 355 -4.33 -28.75 1.32
CA VAL A 355 -3.31 -28.96 0.30
C VAL A 355 -1.90 -28.87 0.89
N LEU A 356 -1.64 -27.86 1.72
CA LEU A 356 -0.27 -27.51 2.10
C LEU A 356 0.23 -28.20 3.36
N ARG A 357 -0.65 -28.73 4.25
CA ARG A 357 -0.21 -29.29 5.56
C ARG A 357 0.86 -30.38 5.45
N ARG A 358 0.86 -31.17 4.37
CA ARG A 358 1.85 -32.23 4.12
C ARG A 358 3.15 -31.74 3.47
N HIS A 359 3.15 -30.50 2.99
CA HIS A 359 4.26 -29.86 2.26
C HIS A 359 5.03 -28.84 3.10
N ILE A 360 4.61 -28.65 4.35
CA ILE A 360 5.30 -27.72 5.26
C ILE A 360 6.57 -28.41 5.77
N ALA A 361 7.71 -27.80 5.53
CA ALA A 361 8.96 -28.27 6.10
C ALA A 361 8.89 -28.20 7.63
N PRO A 362 9.36 -29.23 8.36
CA PRO A 362 9.48 -29.17 9.81
C PRO A 362 10.22 -27.88 10.17
N SER A 363 9.66 -27.08 11.10
CA SER A 363 10.36 -25.91 11.60
C SER A 363 11.66 -26.44 12.25
N HIS A 364 12.79 -26.26 11.58
CA HIS A 364 14.05 -26.35 12.29
C HIS A 364 14.00 -25.23 13.32
N ALA A 365 13.87 -25.60 14.59
CA ALA A 365 14.06 -24.70 15.70
C ALA A 365 15.32 -23.90 15.40
N ALA A 366 15.20 -22.56 15.40
CA ALA A 366 16.33 -21.70 15.21
C ALA A 366 17.44 -22.19 16.15
N THR A 367 18.53 -22.65 15.58
CA THR A 367 19.76 -22.88 16.32
C THR A 367 20.19 -21.53 16.88
N PRO A 368 20.51 -21.42 18.15
CA PRO A 368 20.72 -20.21 18.89
C PRO A 368 21.85 -19.32 18.32
#